data_34cc721689a2d68d11286c285e412e7d
#
_entry.id   34cc721689a2d68d11286c285e412e7d
#
_cell.length_a   1.000
_cell.length_b   1.000
_cell.length_c   1.000
_cell.angle_alpha   90.00
_cell.angle_beta   90.00
_cell.angle_gamma   90.00
#
_symmetry.space_group_name_H-M   'P 1'
#
loop_
_entity.id
_entity.type
_entity.pdbx_description
1 polymer ?
#
loop_
_entity_poly.entity_id
_entity_poly.type
_entity_poly.pdbx_seq_one_letter_code
_entity_poly.pdbx_strand_id
1 'polypeptide(L)'
;MRRFRVVVTLLSTLGVGFWLAQLPAHAQDVRAKAEAEGKLMMYATFTAADSKTLLDGFKQVYPKIDAAYYRSNDSALMERYVNENRAGQNLCDVMVTTSFYGHNLKKRGLFAPYDSPERKFFREGYKDPQANWTSIYTNYGAFGYNTRAVGKTSVPKTFNDLLKPEWKGQIAVESRPYEWFGTTLKAMGEEKGMAYMRELAKQTELRTGRNLLAQLVAAGEFKGALSGYSQTFEVLKPAGAPVDWVYLNPVFANIHPTGIAAKAPHPNAARLFIDFVLSKRGQEVIRGMNRIPDRIDTPPGLARLNENIQPAFAPSEVLDDFERYAKMFHDIFGGR
;
A
#
# COMPACT_ATOMS: atom_id res chain seq x y z
N MET A 1 81.74 -28.81 -20.91
CA MET A 1 80.87 -28.98 -19.69
C MET A 1 79.76 -27.95 -19.75
N ARG A 2 78.62 -28.32 -20.22
CA ARG A 2 77.38 -27.45 -20.26
C ARG A 2 76.47 -27.89 -19.18
N ARG A 3 76.14 -26.99 -18.21
CA ARG A 3 75.18 -27.21 -17.10
C ARG A 3 73.78 -26.89 -17.59
N PHE A 4 72.90 -27.89 -17.61
CA PHE A 4 71.47 -27.72 -17.79
C PHE A 4 70.85 -27.19 -16.49
N ARG A 5 70.13 -26.04 -16.57
CA ARG A 5 69.23 -25.55 -15.49
C ARG A 5 67.81 -26.02 -15.81
N VAL A 6 67.28 -26.82 -14.92
CA VAL A 6 65.89 -27.19 -14.95
C VAL A 6 65.08 -26.08 -14.28
N VAL A 7 64.20 -25.46 -15.03
CA VAL A 7 63.21 -24.50 -14.49
C VAL A 7 61.96 -25.29 -14.14
N VAL A 8 61.65 -25.35 -12.84
CA VAL A 8 60.37 -25.91 -12.32
C VAL A 8 59.35 -24.79 -12.30
N THR A 9 58.34 -24.86 -13.18
CA THR A 9 57.21 -23.92 -13.18
C THR A 9 56.12 -24.44 -12.23
N LEU A 10 55.98 -23.75 -11.10
CA LEU A 10 54.85 -23.98 -10.19
C LEU A 10 53.59 -23.36 -10.81
N LEU A 11 52.62 -24.20 -11.21
CA LEU A 11 51.25 -23.81 -11.51
C LEU A 11 50.49 -23.59 -10.19
N SER A 12 50.25 -22.31 -9.84
CA SER A 12 49.32 -21.93 -8.78
C SER A 12 47.87 -22.00 -9.30
N THR A 13 47.14 -23.05 -8.94
CA THR A 13 45.69 -23.14 -9.14
C THR A 13 44.98 -22.17 -8.17
N LEU A 14 44.54 -21.04 -8.69
CA LEU A 14 43.60 -20.14 -8.00
C LEU A 14 42.22 -20.82 -7.87
N GLY A 15 41.94 -21.40 -6.72
CA GLY A 15 40.64 -21.89 -6.36
C GLY A 15 39.71 -20.70 -6.17
N VAL A 16 38.82 -20.48 -7.13
CA VAL A 16 37.68 -19.56 -6.96
C VAL A 16 36.69 -20.20 -5.98
N GLY A 17 36.84 -19.87 -4.72
CA GLY A 17 35.93 -20.26 -3.68
C GLY A 17 34.59 -19.58 -3.92
N PHE A 18 33.57 -20.29 -4.35
CA PHE A 18 32.17 -19.86 -4.36
C PHE A 18 31.72 -19.66 -2.89
N TRP A 19 31.70 -18.42 -2.44
CA TRP A 19 31.05 -18.07 -1.17
C TRP A 19 29.54 -18.17 -1.37
N LEU A 20 28.99 -19.35 -1.19
CA LEU A 20 27.56 -19.53 -0.94
C LEU A 20 27.30 -18.93 0.44
N ALA A 21 26.70 -17.73 0.47
CA ALA A 21 26.20 -17.15 1.71
C ALA A 21 25.19 -18.14 2.33
N GLN A 22 25.62 -18.83 3.38
CA GLN A 22 24.74 -19.74 4.12
C GLN A 22 23.67 -18.90 4.83
N LEU A 23 22.40 -19.10 4.44
CA LEU A 23 21.28 -18.55 5.16
C LEU A 23 21.33 -19.02 6.64
N PRO A 24 20.93 -18.19 7.61
CA PRO A 24 20.81 -18.60 8.99
C PRO A 24 20.00 -19.90 9.12
N ALA A 25 20.41 -20.81 9.99
CA ALA A 25 19.79 -22.14 10.15
C ALA A 25 18.26 -22.08 10.30
N HIS A 26 17.74 -21.05 10.99
CA HIS A 26 16.30 -20.81 11.14
C HIS A 26 15.60 -20.52 9.80
N ALA A 27 16.20 -19.74 8.91
CA ALA A 27 15.63 -19.42 7.59
C ALA A 27 15.63 -20.65 6.67
N GLN A 28 16.62 -21.54 6.81
CA GLN A 28 16.65 -22.80 6.05
C GLN A 28 15.56 -23.77 6.52
N ASP A 29 15.28 -23.84 7.82
CA ASP A 29 14.22 -24.68 8.40
C ASP A 29 12.82 -24.20 7.94
N VAL A 30 12.55 -22.90 7.98
CA VAL A 30 11.29 -22.32 7.49
C VAL A 30 11.10 -22.60 6.00
N ARG A 31 12.15 -22.45 5.20
CA ARG A 31 12.08 -22.75 3.76
C ARG A 31 11.77 -24.21 3.49
N ALA A 32 12.45 -25.16 4.14
CA ALA A 32 12.21 -26.58 3.93
C ALA A 32 10.78 -26.97 4.31
N LYS A 33 10.24 -26.45 5.42
CA LYS A 33 8.85 -26.66 5.85
C LYS A 33 7.85 -26.06 4.85
N ALA A 34 8.09 -24.84 4.37
CA ALA A 34 7.26 -24.18 3.38
C ALA A 34 7.23 -24.95 2.04
N GLU A 35 8.39 -25.45 1.58
CA GLU A 35 8.47 -26.26 0.37
C GLU A 35 7.76 -27.63 0.55
N ALA A 36 7.73 -28.18 1.76
CA ALA A 36 6.96 -29.38 2.09
C ALA A 36 5.44 -29.13 2.12
N GLU A 37 4.99 -27.95 2.60
CA GLU A 37 3.59 -27.51 2.47
C GLU A 37 3.19 -27.32 1.01
N GLY A 38 4.09 -26.83 0.16
CA GLY A 38 3.99 -26.78 -1.29
C GLY A 38 2.92 -25.84 -1.86
N LYS A 39 2.16 -25.14 -1.03
CA LYS A 39 1.04 -24.26 -1.43
C LYS A 39 1.03 -22.95 -0.67
N LEU A 40 0.46 -21.92 -1.31
CA LEU A 40 0.16 -20.62 -0.69
C LEU A 40 -1.12 -20.05 -1.30
N MET A 41 -2.06 -19.59 -0.48
CA MET A 41 -3.24 -18.85 -0.92
C MET A 41 -3.23 -17.44 -0.36
N MET A 42 -3.04 -16.43 -1.23
CA MET A 42 -3.12 -15.01 -0.89
C MET A 42 -4.54 -14.48 -1.15
N TYR A 43 -5.16 -13.90 -0.13
CA TYR A 43 -6.37 -13.07 -0.29
C TYR A 43 -5.96 -11.61 -0.41
N ALA A 44 -6.38 -10.93 -1.49
CA ALA A 44 -5.89 -9.59 -1.79
C ALA A 44 -6.93 -8.67 -2.42
N THR A 45 -6.79 -7.38 -2.10
CA THR A 45 -7.54 -6.28 -2.74
C THR A 45 -6.81 -5.70 -3.96
N PHE A 46 -5.64 -6.18 -4.28
CA PHE A 46 -4.89 -5.86 -5.49
C PHE A 46 -5.71 -6.10 -6.77
N THR A 47 -5.33 -5.45 -7.86
CA THR A 47 -5.79 -5.87 -9.18
C THR A 47 -5.31 -7.31 -9.49
N ALA A 48 -5.97 -7.98 -10.42
CA ALA A 48 -5.53 -9.32 -10.83
C ALA A 48 -4.09 -9.30 -11.41
N ALA A 49 -3.75 -8.25 -12.15
CA ALA A 49 -2.41 -8.03 -12.69
C ALA A 49 -1.36 -7.87 -11.59
N ASP A 50 -1.63 -7.02 -10.59
CA ASP A 50 -0.70 -6.81 -9.46
C ASP A 50 -0.54 -8.09 -8.63
N SER A 51 -1.65 -8.79 -8.34
CA SER A 51 -1.61 -10.06 -7.60
C SER A 51 -0.74 -11.09 -8.32
N LYS A 52 -0.94 -11.23 -9.64
CA LYS A 52 -0.13 -12.13 -10.46
C LYS A 52 1.35 -11.73 -10.44
N THR A 53 1.65 -10.45 -10.66
CA THR A 53 3.03 -9.94 -10.69
C THR A 53 3.75 -10.23 -9.37
N LEU A 54 3.09 -10.00 -8.23
CA LEU A 54 3.66 -10.25 -6.91
C LEU A 54 3.95 -11.74 -6.69
N LEU A 55 2.98 -12.61 -7.03
CA LEU A 55 3.16 -14.05 -6.89
C LEU A 55 4.18 -14.63 -7.88
N ASP A 56 4.27 -14.10 -9.10
CA ASP A 56 5.32 -14.50 -10.05
C ASP A 56 6.72 -14.15 -9.49
N GLY A 57 6.88 -12.97 -8.88
CA GLY A 57 8.11 -12.61 -8.17
C GLY A 57 8.46 -13.56 -7.02
N PHE A 58 7.44 -13.99 -6.26
CA PHE A 58 7.61 -14.98 -5.20
C PHE A 58 8.02 -16.35 -5.75
N LYS A 59 7.32 -16.86 -6.78
CA LYS A 59 7.60 -18.15 -7.43
C LYS A 59 8.99 -18.20 -8.08
N GLN A 60 9.53 -17.09 -8.57
CA GLN A 60 10.90 -17.04 -9.06
C GLN A 60 11.94 -17.35 -7.97
N VAL A 61 11.65 -17.04 -6.70
CA VAL A 61 12.54 -17.32 -5.56
C VAL A 61 12.25 -18.68 -4.96
N TYR A 62 10.96 -19.09 -4.95
CA TYR A 62 10.46 -20.29 -4.31
C TYR A 62 9.61 -21.14 -5.28
N PRO A 63 10.23 -21.73 -6.31
CA PRO A 63 9.51 -22.41 -7.41
C PRO A 63 8.77 -23.69 -6.99
N LYS A 64 9.06 -24.24 -5.81
CA LYS A 64 8.39 -25.45 -5.30
C LYS A 64 7.07 -25.12 -4.58
N ILE A 65 6.72 -23.85 -4.41
CA ILE A 65 5.48 -23.43 -3.76
C ILE A 65 4.50 -22.98 -4.85
N ASP A 66 3.39 -23.70 -4.99
CA ASP A 66 2.28 -23.31 -5.85
C ASP A 66 1.47 -22.21 -5.17
N ALA A 67 1.78 -20.96 -5.51
CA ALA A 67 1.14 -19.80 -4.95
C ALA A 67 -0.02 -19.34 -5.83
N ALA A 68 -1.20 -19.19 -5.23
CA ALA A 68 -2.42 -18.72 -5.86
C ALA A 68 -3.00 -17.52 -5.11
N TYR A 69 -3.94 -16.81 -5.73
CA TYR A 69 -4.64 -15.70 -5.09
C TYR A 69 -6.15 -15.76 -5.30
N TYR A 70 -6.87 -15.25 -4.32
CA TYR A 70 -8.26 -14.87 -4.44
C TYR A 70 -8.38 -13.36 -4.31
N ARG A 71 -9.04 -12.72 -5.28
CA ARG A 71 -9.18 -11.25 -5.35
C ARG A 71 -10.64 -10.83 -5.22
N SER A 72 -10.90 -9.86 -4.34
CA SER A 72 -12.19 -9.16 -4.24
C SER A 72 -11.98 -7.72 -3.79
N ASN A 73 -13.10 -6.96 -3.64
CA ASN A 73 -13.05 -5.72 -2.88
C ASN A 73 -12.92 -6.02 -1.37
N ASP A 74 -12.54 -5.01 -0.60
CA ASP A 74 -12.22 -5.16 0.83
C ASP A 74 -13.36 -5.78 1.64
N SER A 75 -14.63 -5.32 1.46
CA SER A 75 -15.77 -5.81 2.24
C SER A 75 -16.06 -7.27 1.93
N ALA A 76 -16.17 -7.65 0.66
CA ALA A 76 -16.43 -9.02 0.24
C ALA A 76 -15.29 -9.97 0.63
N LEU A 77 -14.03 -9.49 0.59
CA LEU A 77 -12.87 -10.26 1.01
C LEU A 77 -12.91 -10.55 2.51
N MET A 78 -13.22 -9.53 3.32
CA MET A 78 -13.37 -9.67 4.76
C MET A 78 -14.52 -10.59 5.13
N GLU A 79 -15.72 -10.39 4.53
CA GLU A 79 -16.90 -11.24 4.76
C GLU A 79 -16.60 -12.70 4.45
N ARG A 80 -15.99 -12.98 3.30
CA ARG A 80 -15.58 -14.32 2.91
C ARG A 80 -14.65 -14.93 3.94
N TYR A 81 -13.57 -14.24 4.31
CA TYR A 81 -12.59 -14.75 5.25
C TYR A 81 -13.19 -15.01 6.64
N VAL A 82 -14.05 -14.11 7.14
CA VAL A 82 -14.75 -14.30 8.41
C VAL A 82 -15.69 -15.51 8.37
N ASN A 83 -16.43 -15.69 7.29
CA ASN A 83 -17.38 -16.81 7.13
C ASN A 83 -16.64 -18.15 7.00
N GLU A 84 -15.57 -18.21 6.22
CA GLU A 84 -14.70 -19.41 6.10
C GLU A 84 -14.11 -19.78 7.46
N ASN A 85 -13.61 -18.80 8.21
CA ASN A 85 -13.04 -19.03 9.55
C ASN A 85 -14.08 -19.56 10.54
N ARG A 86 -15.32 -19.01 10.52
CA ARG A 86 -16.44 -19.49 11.35
C ARG A 86 -16.88 -20.91 10.99
N ALA A 87 -16.86 -21.23 9.71
CA ALA A 87 -17.20 -22.57 9.21
C ALA A 87 -16.06 -23.60 9.38
N GLY A 88 -14.90 -23.20 9.92
CA GLY A 88 -13.73 -24.07 10.04
C GLY A 88 -13.02 -24.34 8.70
N GLN A 89 -13.42 -23.67 7.62
CA GLN A 89 -12.83 -23.76 6.30
C GLN A 89 -11.73 -22.68 6.18
N ASN A 90 -10.54 -23.01 6.64
CA ASN A 90 -9.44 -22.05 6.60
C ASN A 90 -8.71 -22.19 5.24
N LEU A 91 -8.99 -21.31 4.31
CA LEU A 91 -8.44 -21.33 2.94
C LEU A 91 -7.36 -20.26 2.72
N CYS A 92 -7.36 -19.21 3.52
CA CYS A 92 -6.44 -18.08 3.40
C CYS A 92 -5.15 -18.34 4.19
N ASP A 93 -3.99 -18.14 3.55
CA ASP A 93 -2.69 -18.15 4.21
C ASP A 93 -2.23 -16.72 4.55
N VAL A 94 -2.39 -15.79 3.60
CA VAL A 94 -1.98 -14.39 3.76
C VAL A 94 -3.09 -13.46 3.29
N MET A 95 -3.36 -12.44 4.09
CA MET A 95 -4.31 -11.37 3.78
C MET A 95 -3.58 -10.08 3.44
N VAL A 96 -3.95 -9.45 2.31
CA VAL A 96 -3.55 -8.08 1.92
C VAL A 96 -4.81 -7.23 1.80
N THR A 97 -4.94 -6.19 2.62
CA THR A 97 -6.15 -5.36 2.68
C THR A 97 -5.82 -3.91 3.05
N THR A 98 -6.82 -3.03 3.16
CA THR A 98 -6.62 -1.63 3.56
C THR A 98 -6.69 -1.43 5.07
N SER A 99 -6.31 -0.24 5.56
CA SER A 99 -6.18 0.10 6.99
C SER A 99 -7.38 -0.31 7.83
N PHE A 100 -8.58 0.10 7.42
CA PHE A 100 -9.83 -0.19 8.15
C PHE A 100 -10.07 -1.70 8.31
N TYR A 101 -9.94 -2.45 7.23
CA TYR A 101 -10.19 -3.90 7.25
C TYR A 101 -9.09 -4.65 7.98
N GLY A 102 -7.83 -4.24 7.83
CA GLY A 102 -6.70 -4.77 8.60
C GLY A 102 -6.87 -4.57 10.11
N HIS A 103 -7.31 -3.37 10.53
CA HIS A 103 -7.64 -3.07 11.92
C HIS A 103 -8.75 -3.99 12.47
N ASN A 104 -9.85 -4.14 11.72
CA ASN A 104 -10.96 -5.01 12.10
C ASN A 104 -10.58 -6.49 12.19
N LEU A 105 -9.76 -6.99 11.27
CA LEU A 105 -9.25 -8.36 11.32
C LEU A 105 -8.38 -8.58 12.54
N LYS A 106 -7.50 -7.62 12.88
CA LYS A 106 -6.69 -7.66 14.09
C LYS A 106 -7.57 -7.71 15.35
N LYS A 107 -8.56 -6.83 15.48
CA LYS A 107 -9.50 -6.81 16.64
C LYS A 107 -10.23 -8.13 16.84
N ARG A 108 -10.49 -8.85 15.77
CA ARG A 108 -11.16 -10.17 15.80
C ARG A 108 -10.20 -11.34 16.01
N GLY A 109 -8.90 -11.08 16.19
CA GLY A 109 -7.89 -12.13 16.33
C GLY A 109 -7.71 -12.98 15.08
N LEU A 110 -7.93 -12.40 13.89
CA LEU A 110 -7.88 -13.10 12.61
C LEU A 110 -6.52 -13.01 11.90
N PHE A 111 -5.52 -12.42 12.56
CA PHE A 111 -4.12 -12.49 12.16
C PHE A 111 -3.30 -13.30 13.16
N ALA A 112 -2.35 -14.09 12.67
CA ALA A 112 -1.30 -14.71 13.45
C ALA A 112 -0.11 -13.75 13.52
N PRO A 113 0.40 -13.41 14.72
CA PRO A 113 1.59 -12.57 14.86
C PRO A 113 2.82 -13.24 14.22
N TYR A 114 3.56 -12.45 13.43
CA TYR A 114 4.82 -12.88 12.86
C TYR A 114 5.80 -11.72 12.78
N ASP A 115 6.86 -11.76 13.59
CA ASP A 115 7.92 -10.75 13.57
C ASP A 115 8.99 -11.11 12.55
N SER A 116 8.70 -10.81 11.28
CA SER A 116 9.64 -11.00 10.19
C SER A 116 10.93 -10.18 10.43
N PRO A 117 12.13 -10.72 10.16
CA PRO A 117 13.39 -9.99 10.29
C PRO A 117 13.46 -8.75 9.37
N GLU A 118 12.60 -8.67 8.36
CA GLU A 118 12.52 -7.53 7.43
C GLU A 118 11.78 -6.32 8.03
N ARG A 119 10.98 -6.51 9.08
CA ARG A 119 10.19 -5.43 9.72
C ARG A 119 11.03 -4.28 10.27
N LYS A 120 12.30 -4.50 10.58
CA LYS A 120 13.24 -3.44 11.00
C LYS A 120 13.43 -2.32 9.97
N PHE A 121 13.14 -2.60 8.69
CA PHE A 121 13.22 -1.62 7.61
C PHE A 121 11.90 -0.85 7.38
N PHE A 122 10.91 -1.01 8.25
CA PHE A 122 9.63 -0.31 8.18
C PHE A 122 9.48 0.62 9.38
N ARG A 123 9.05 1.87 9.12
CA ARG A 123 8.85 2.88 10.16
C ARG A 123 7.61 2.56 11.01
N GLU A 124 7.54 3.19 12.18
CA GLU A 124 6.30 3.18 12.97
C GLU A 124 5.14 3.79 12.16
N GLY A 125 3.93 3.28 12.40
CA GLY A 125 2.75 3.59 11.60
C GLY A 125 2.57 2.69 10.37
N TYR A 126 3.65 2.09 9.84
CA TYR A 126 3.59 1.15 8.73
C TYR A 126 3.64 -0.32 9.18
N LYS A 127 3.70 -0.57 10.46
CA LYS A 127 3.72 -1.92 11.05
C LYS A 127 2.98 -1.94 12.38
N ASP A 128 2.31 -3.06 12.65
CA ASP A 128 1.63 -3.28 13.93
C ASP A 128 2.66 -3.58 15.05
N PRO A 129 2.59 -2.92 16.22
CA PRO A 129 3.53 -3.18 17.32
C PRO A 129 3.53 -4.64 17.80
N GLN A 130 2.40 -5.35 17.68
CA GLN A 130 2.27 -6.77 18.06
C GLN A 130 2.53 -7.73 16.90
N ALA A 131 3.10 -7.25 15.80
CA ALA A 131 3.47 -8.03 14.62
C ALA A 131 2.33 -8.78 13.91
N ASN A 132 1.07 -8.33 14.05
CA ASN A 132 -0.05 -8.92 13.35
C ASN A 132 -0.02 -8.64 11.84
N TRP A 133 0.55 -7.49 11.45
CA TRP A 133 0.68 -7.08 10.05
C TRP A 133 1.85 -6.11 9.85
N THR A 134 2.26 -5.97 8.61
CA THR A 134 3.15 -4.90 8.12
C THR A 134 2.58 -4.39 6.82
N SER A 135 2.54 -3.07 6.62
CA SER A 135 2.13 -2.48 5.35
C SER A 135 3.20 -2.71 4.29
N ILE A 136 2.78 -3.04 3.08
CA ILE A 136 3.71 -3.32 1.98
C ILE A 136 3.76 -2.20 0.95
N TYR A 137 2.75 -1.33 0.92
CA TYR A 137 2.72 -0.10 0.14
C TYR A 137 1.66 0.86 0.67
N THR A 138 1.83 2.13 0.36
CA THR A 138 0.91 3.19 0.77
C THR A 138 0.37 3.97 -0.42
N ASN A 139 -0.92 4.27 -0.40
CA ASN A 139 -1.54 5.22 -1.31
C ASN A 139 -1.68 6.56 -0.56
N TYR A 140 -0.98 7.59 -1.01
CA TYR A 140 -1.08 8.92 -0.41
C TYR A 140 -2.17 9.75 -1.08
N GLY A 141 -3.04 10.34 -0.25
CA GLY A 141 -4.06 11.28 -0.69
C GLY A 141 -3.46 12.54 -1.28
N ALA A 142 -3.88 12.90 -2.46
CA ALA A 142 -3.39 14.08 -3.17
C ALA A 142 -4.54 14.93 -3.70
N PHE A 143 -4.27 16.20 -3.92
CA PHE A 143 -5.10 17.06 -4.74
C PHE A 143 -4.59 16.99 -6.19
N GLY A 144 -5.34 16.34 -7.07
CA GLY A 144 -5.07 16.33 -8.50
C GLY A 144 -5.74 17.50 -9.19
N TYR A 145 -5.11 18.07 -10.22
CA TYR A 145 -5.65 19.21 -10.96
C TYR A 145 -5.37 19.13 -12.45
N ASN A 146 -6.22 19.81 -13.24
CA ASN A 146 -6.04 19.95 -14.67
C ASN A 146 -5.06 21.10 -14.98
N THR A 147 -3.95 20.79 -15.64
CA THR A 147 -2.86 21.74 -15.90
C THR A 147 -3.21 22.79 -16.98
N ARG A 148 -4.29 22.59 -17.75
CA ARG A 148 -4.81 23.60 -18.70
C ARG A 148 -5.76 24.59 -18.02
N ALA A 149 -6.49 24.13 -16.99
CA ALA A 149 -7.46 24.93 -16.26
C ALA A 149 -6.87 25.67 -15.04
N VAL A 150 -5.77 25.15 -14.48
CA VAL A 150 -5.12 25.67 -13.27
C VAL A 150 -3.72 26.14 -13.62
N GLY A 151 -3.50 27.43 -13.62
CA GLY A 151 -2.17 28.03 -13.83
C GLY A 151 -1.21 27.71 -12.68
N LYS A 152 0.10 27.70 -12.94
CA LYS A 152 1.14 27.33 -11.97
C LYS A 152 1.07 28.14 -10.65
N THR A 153 0.67 29.40 -10.71
CA THR A 153 0.54 30.29 -9.54
C THR A 153 -0.74 30.04 -8.74
N SER A 154 -1.73 29.38 -9.34
CA SER A 154 -3.04 29.08 -8.73
C SER A 154 -3.11 27.66 -8.14
N VAL A 155 -2.04 26.87 -8.24
CA VAL A 155 -1.98 25.53 -7.63
C VAL A 155 -2.07 25.68 -6.11
N PRO A 156 -3.01 24.98 -5.43
CA PRO A 156 -3.17 25.06 -3.98
C PRO A 156 -1.91 24.58 -3.26
N LYS A 157 -1.54 25.26 -2.18
CA LYS A 157 -0.43 24.92 -1.29
C LYS A 157 -0.90 24.42 0.07
N THR A 158 -2.11 24.77 0.44
CA THR A 158 -2.76 24.40 1.71
C THR A 158 -4.20 24.00 1.46
N PHE A 159 -4.81 23.30 2.41
CA PHE A 159 -6.24 23.01 2.38
C PHE A 159 -7.10 24.29 2.30
N ASN A 160 -6.69 25.38 2.96
CA ASN A 160 -7.45 26.65 2.94
C ASN A 160 -7.49 27.28 1.55
N ASP A 161 -6.51 27.01 0.68
CA ASP A 161 -6.55 27.52 -0.70
C ASP A 161 -7.72 26.96 -1.50
N LEU A 162 -8.23 25.77 -1.13
CA LEU A 162 -9.40 25.14 -1.76
C LEU A 162 -10.74 25.81 -1.41
N LEU A 163 -10.75 26.72 -0.42
CA LEU A 163 -11.94 27.49 -0.03
C LEU A 163 -12.08 28.80 -0.83
N LYS A 164 -11.10 29.15 -1.68
CA LYS A 164 -11.16 30.36 -2.51
C LYS A 164 -12.29 30.26 -3.56
N PRO A 165 -12.91 31.39 -3.94
CA PRO A 165 -14.06 31.41 -4.85
C PRO A 165 -13.84 30.72 -6.21
N GLU A 166 -12.61 30.72 -6.75
CA GLU A 166 -12.28 30.09 -8.03
C GLU A 166 -12.46 28.57 -8.05
N TRP A 167 -12.59 27.95 -6.88
CA TRP A 167 -12.81 26.50 -6.71
C TRP A 167 -14.28 26.10 -6.58
N LYS A 168 -15.20 27.05 -6.45
CA LYS A 168 -16.62 26.77 -6.23
C LYS A 168 -17.20 25.92 -7.37
N GLY A 169 -17.69 24.69 -7.03
CA GLY A 169 -18.21 23.73 -7.99
C GLY A 169 -17.16 23.14 -8.94
N GLN A 170 -15.87 23.36 -8.67
CA GLN A 170 -14.77 22.93 -9.53
C GLN A 170 -13.91 21.81 -8.96
N ILE A 171 -14.30 21.28 -7.78
CA ILE A 171 -13.57 20.20 -7.10
C ILE A 171 -14.47 18.97 -6.99
N ALA A 172 -14.02 17.85 -7.56
CA ALA A 172 -14.64 16.55 -7.33
C ALA A 172 -14.05 15.89 -6.05
N VAL A 173 -14.91 15.23 -5.27
CA VAL A 173 -14.53 14.44 -4.08
C VAL A 173 -15.11 13.04 -4.20
N GLU A 174 -14.38 12.01 -3.75
CA GLU A 174 -14.91 10.64 -3.64
C GLU A 174 -16.14 10.61 -2.76
N SER A 175 -17.18 9.87 -3.16
CA SER A 175 -18.46 9.84 -2.46
C SER A 175 -18.45 9.07 -1.14
N ARG A 176 -17.47 8.22 -0.93
CA ARG A 176 -17.29 7.40 0.29
C ARG A 176 -15.85 7.40 0.83
N PRO A 177 -15.27 8.57 1.10
CA PRO A 177 -13.89 8.69 1.54
C PRO A 177 -13.79 8.73 3.07
N TYR A 178 -14.55 7.92 3.80
CA TYR A 178 -14.79 8.07 5.24
C TYR A 178 -13.52 8.00 6.09
N GLU A 179 -12.60 7.11 5.71
CA GLU A 179 -11.29 7.02 6.38
C GLU A 179 -10.44 8.29 6.15
N TRP A 180 -10.39 8.78 4.90
CA TRP A 180 -9.75 10.06 4.59
C TRP A 180 -10.37 11.22 5.38
N PHE A 181 -11.70 11.26 5.42
CA PHE A 181 -12.46 12.30 6.13
C PHE A 181 -12.13 12.29 7.62
N GLY A 182 -12.30 11.16 8.30
CA GLY A 182 -12.04 11.01 9.72
C GLY A 182 -10.57 11.30 10.08
N THR A 183 -9.63 10.78 9.29
CA THR A 183 -8.19 11.02 9.47
C THR A 183 -7.85 12.50 9.32
N THR A 184 -8.40 13.17 8.30
CA THR A 184 -8.16 14.60 8.06
C THR A 184 -8.75 15.46 9.17
N LEU A 185 -9.96 15.13 9.65
CA LEU A 185 -10.56 15.81 10.81
C LEU A 185 -9.65 15.75 12.05
N LYS A 186 -9.16 14.54 12.37
CA LYS A 186 -8.29 14.34 13.55
C LYS A 186 -6.96 15.06 13.40
N ALA A 187 -6.37 15.02 12.22
CA ALA A 187 -5.11 15.68 11.93
C ALA A 187 -5.21 17.23 11.97
N MET A 188 -6.36 17.79 11.64
CA MET A 188 -6.64 19.23 11.74
C MET A 188 -7.10 19.67 13.15
N GLY A 189 -7.46 18.72 14.01
CA GLY A 189 -8.26 18.95 15.22
C GLY A 189 -9.76 18.95 14.90
N GLU A 190 -10.53 18.12 15.59
CA GLU A 190 -11.92 17.75 15.18
C GLU A 190 -12.81 18.99 14.96
N GLU A 191 -12.80 19.98 15.88
CA GLU A 191 -13.61 21.18 15.76
C GLU A 191 -13.23 22.02 14.53
N LYS A 192 -11.93 22.31 14.35
CA LYS A 192 -11.41 23.08 13.20
C LYS A 192 -11.64 22.31 11.90
N GLY A 193 -11.40 21.02 11.92
CA GLY A 193 -11.61 20.13 10.78
C GLY A 193 -13.09 20.10 10.35
N MET A 194 -14.01 20.04 11.30
CA MET A 194 -15.47 20.08 11.01
C MET A 194 -15.90 21.42 10.39
N ALA A 195 -15.39 22.54 10.92
CA ALA A 195 -15.66 23.87 10.34
C ALA A 195 -15.12 23.94 8.90
N TYR A 196 -13.89 23.48 8.68
CA TYR A 196 -13.27 23.41 7.35
C TYR A 196 -14.09 22.54 6.38
N MET A 197 -14.48 21.32 6.77
CA MET A 197 -15.22 20.41 5.91
C MET A 197 -16.58 20.95 5.49
N ARG A 198 -17.27 21.70 6.37
CA ARG A 198 -18.54 22.39 6.01
C ARG A 198 -18.33 23.45 4.93
N GLU A 199 -17.24 24.21 4.99
CA GLU A 199 -16.91 25.18 3.94
C GLU A 199 -16.44 24.50 2.66
N LEU A 200 -15.63 23.46 2.78
CA LEU A 200 -15.18 22.67 1.62
C LEU A 200 -16.36 22.03 0.88
N ALA A 201 -17.34 21.52 1.61
CA ALA A 201 -18.55 20.94 0.99
C ALA A 201 -19.27 21.91 0.07
N LYS A 202 -19.25 23.22 0.35
CA LYS A 202 -19.85 24.24 -0.52
C LYS A 202 -19.08 24.44 -1.85
N GLN A 203 -17.84 23.98 -1.93
CA GLN A 203 -16.97 24.09 -3.10
C GLN A 203 -16.97 22.85 -3.98
N THR A 204 -17.47 21.71 -3.47
CA THR A 204 -17.19 20.38 -4.03
C THR A 204 -18.44 19.66 -4.53
N GLU A 205 -18.22 18.71 -5.44
CA GLU A 205 -19.22 17.75 -5.90
C GLU A 205 -18.75 16.32 -5.68
N LEU A 206 -19.68 15.44 -5.30
CA LEU A 206 -19.38 14.03 -5.05
C LEU A 206 -19.38 13.23 -6.36
N ARG A 207 -18.37 12.39 -6.52
CA ARG A 207 -18.26 11.38 -7.61
C ARG A 207 -17.77 10.07 -7.03
N THR A 208 -18.19 8.95 -7.58
CA THR A 208 -17.82 7.62 -7.07
C THR A 208 -16.69 7.02 -7.90
N GLY A 209 -15.56 6.73 -7.27
CA GLY A 209 -14.42 6.05 -7.87
C GLY A 209 -13.19 6.95 -8.06
N ARG A 210 -12.12 6.68 -7.30
CA ARG A 210 -10.88 7.48 -7.32
C ARG A 210 -10.21 7.54 -8.70
N ASN A 211 -10.28 6.46 -9.47
CA ASN A 211 -9.78 6.46 -10.85
C ASN A 211 -10.65 7.36 -11.75
N LEU A 212 -11.97 7.35 -11.55
CA LEU A 212 -12.88 8.23 -12.26
C LEU A 212 -12.59 9.71 -11.96
N LEU A 213 -12.32 10.05 -10.70
CA LEU A 213 -11.94 11.42 -10.33
C LEU A 213 -10.77 11.94 -11.19
N ALA A 214 -9.71 11.13 -11.34
CA ALA A 214 -8.56 11.53 -12.15
C ALA A 214 -8.90 11.67 -13.63
N GLN A 215 -9.80 10.83 -14.17
CA GLN A 215 -10.28 10.92 -15.56
C GLN A 215 -11.14 12.16 -15.78
N LEU A 216 -12.04 12.51 -14.87
CA LEU A 216 -12.87 13.71 -14.94
C LEU A 216 -12.03 14.99 -14.90
N VAL A 217 -10.99 15.00 -14.05
CA VAL A 217 -10.02 16.10 -14.06
C VAL A 217 -9.25 16.15 -15.38
N ALA A 218 -8.81 15.02 -15.92
CA ALA A 218 -8.11 14.95 -17.20
C ALA A 218 -8.98 15.45 -18.36
N ALA A 219 -10.27 15.12 -18.33
CA ALA A 219 -11.26 15.59 -19.33
C ALA A 219 -11.61 17.09 -19.19
N GLY A 220 -11.29 17.72 -18.05
CA GLY A 220 -11.60 19.12 -17.77
C GLY A 220 -13.01 19.36 -17.24
N GLU A 221 -13.73 18.31 -16.82
CA GLU A 221 -15.05 18.45 -16.16
C GLU A 221 -14.91 19.16 -14.81
N PHE A 222 -13.81 18.88 -14.10
CA PHE A 222 -13.42 19.58 -12.87
C PHE A 222 -12.01 20.15 -13.01
N LYS A 223 -11.76 21.31 -12.36
CA LYS A 223 -10.42 21.86 -12.26
C LYS A 223 -9.52 21.02 -11.36
N GLY A 224 -10.10 20.36 -10.35
CA GLY A 224 -9.37 19.52 -9.43
C GLY A 224 -10.21 18.44 -8.77
N ALA A 225 -9.53 17.50 -8.12
CA ALA A 225 -10.16 16.46 -7.31
C ALA A 225 -9.40 16.24 -6.01
N LEU A 226 -10.15 16.05 -4.93
CA LEU A 226 -9.67 15.73 -3.58
C LEU A 226 -9.95 14.27 -3.26
N SER A 227 -9.26 13.71 -2.26
CA SER A 227 -9.36 12.30 -1.87
C SER A 227 -8.97 11.27 -2.96
N GLY A 228 -8.43 11.72 -4.08
CA GLY A 228 -7.70 10.87 -5.04
C GLY A 228 -6.31 10.49 -4.51
N TYR A 229 -5.62 9.59 -5.22
CA TYR A 229 -4.26 9.18 -4.87
C TYR A 229 -3.25 9.72 -5.89
N SER A 230 -2.06 10.14 -5.41
CA SER A 230 -1.01 10.72 -6.25
C SER A 230 -0.63 9.85 -7.44
N GLN A 231 -0.46 8.54 -7.24
CA GLN A 231 -0.13 7.61 -8.31
C GLN A 231 -1.24 7.46 -9.36
N THR A 232 -2.52 7.69 -8.99
CA THR A 232 -3.64 7.63 -9.95
C THR A 232 -3.54 8.75 -10.98
N PHE A 233 -3.10 9.93 -10.58
CA PHE A 233 -2.84 11.03 -11.51
C PHE A 233 -1.54 10.81 -12.30
N GLU A 234 -0.51 10.28 -11.63
CA GLU A 234 0.79 10.07 -12.25
C GLU A 234 0.74 9.07 -13.41
N VAL A 235 -0.06 8.01 -13.33
CA VAL A 235 -0.19 7.02 -14.42
C VAL A 235 -0.90 7.56 -15.67
N LEU A 236 -1.60 8.71 -15.60
CA LEU A 236 -2.25 9.34 -16.75
C LEU A 236 -1.29 10.25 -17.54
N LYS A 237 -0.21 10.72 -16.93
CA LYS A 237 0.72 11.70 -17.54
C LYS A 237 1.46 11.16 -18.77
N PRO A 238 1.98 9.92 -18.78
CA PRO A 238 2.64 9.37 -19.96
C PRO A 238 1.74 9.28 -21.19
N ALA A 239 0.42 9.17 -20.99
CA ALA A 239 -0.57 9.21 -22.08
C ALA A 239 -0.92 10.64 -22.56
N GLY A 240 -0.23 11.66 -22.07
CA GLY A 240 -0.44 13.05 -22.45
C GLY A 240 -1.65 13.73 -21.77
N ALA A 241 -2.22 13.12 -20.73
CA ALA A 241 -3.31 13.73 -19.99
C ALA A 241 -2.85 15.04 -19.31
N PRO A 242 -3.64 16.13 -19.42
CA PRO A 242 -3.28 17.44 -18.85
C PRO A 242 -3.56 17.48 -17.35
N VAL A 243 -2.93 16.59 -16.59
CA VAL A 243 -3.08 16.49 -15.14
C VAL A 243 -1.76 16.60 -14.42
N ASP A 244 -1.82 17.13 -13.21
CA ASP A 244 -0.76 17.05 -12.22
C ASP A 244 -1.38 16.99 -10.81
N TRP A 245 -0.56 16.88 -9.77
CA TRP A 245 -1.02 16.74 -8.40
C TRP A 245 -0.06 17.39 -7.41
N VAL A 246 -0.58 17.73 -6.23
CA VAL A 246 0.19 18.21 -5.09
C VAL A 246 -0.28 17.53 -3.80
N TYR A 247 0.61 17.43 -2.84
CA TYR A 247 0.24 17.08 -1.48
C TYR A 247 -0.16 18.32 -0.70
N LEU A 248 -1.28 18.21 0.01
CA LEU A 248 -1.72 19.19 1.01
C LEU A 248 -1.54 18.54 2.38
N ASN A 249 -0.60 19.05 3.18
CA ASN A 249 -0.32 18.49 4.49
C ASN A 249 -1.40 18.89 5.53
N PRO A 250 -1.82 17.97 6.42
CA PRO A 250 -1.38 16.57 6.56
C PRO A 250 -1.88 15.66 5.44
N VAL A 251 -1.03 14.75 4.98
CA VAL A 251 -1.32 13.85 3.84
C VAL A 251 -1.91 12.54 4.34
N PHE A 252 -3.15 12.25 3.97
CA PHE A 252 -3.77 10.96 4.27
C PHE A 252 -2.95 9.80 3.69
N ALA A 253 -2.58 8.86 4.57
CA ALA A 253 -1.82 7.66 4.23
C ALA A 253 -2.71 6.42 4.34
N ASN A 254 -3.18 5.92 3.20
CA ASN A 254 -3.91 4.65 3.13
C ASN A 254 -2.92 3.51 2.98
N ILE A 255 -2.52 2.94 4.12
CA ILE A 255 -1.60 1.79 4.19
C ILE A 255 -2.30 0.49 3.79
N HIS A 256 -1.48 -0.51 3.39
CA HIS A 256 -1.98 -1.83 3.01
C HIS A 256 -1.40 -2.92 3.92
N PRO A 257 -2.02 -3.11 5.11
CA PRO A 257 -1.67 -4.19 6.02
C PRO A 257 -1.64 -5.54 5.34
N THR A 258 -0.54 -6.26 5.55
CA THR A 258 -0.31 -7.61 5.05
C THR A 258 0.09 -8.49 6.21
N GLY A 259 -0.66 -9.55 6.46
CA GLY A 259 -0.47 -10.42 7.62
C GLY A 259 -0.82 -11.87 7.34
N ILE A 260 -0.34 -12.77 8.17
CA ILE A 260 -0.65 -14.20 8.14
C ILE A 260 -2.04 -14.42 8.72
N ALA A 261 -2.86 -15.23 8.05
CA ALA A 261 -4.16 -15.63 8.57
C ALA A 261 -4.01 -16.42 9.88
N ALA A 262 -4.88 -16.18 10.88
CA ALA A 262 -4.76 -16.79 12.21
C ALA A 262 -4.75 -18.33 12.18
N LYS A 263 -5.42 -18.94 11.19
CA LYS A 263 -5.49 -20.38 10.98
C LYS A 263 -5.03 -20.72 9.56
N ALA A 264 -3.91 -20.15 9.13
CA ALA A 264 -3.34 -20.42 7.81
C ALA A 264 -3.10 -21.92 7.61
N PRO A 265 -3.62 -22.55 6.55
CA PRO A 265 -3.38 -23.96 6.29
C PRO A 265 -1.91 -24.28 5.94
N HIS A 266 -1.17 -23.28 5.43
CA HIS A 266 0.24 -23.40 5.06
C HIS A 266 1.08 -22.32 5.79
N PRO A 267 1.25 -22.43 7.14
CA PRO A 267 1.81 -21.34 7.95
C PRO A 267 3.29 -21.05 7.68
N ASN A 268 4.07 -22.02 7.22
CA ASN A 268 5.48 -21.79 6.89
C ASN A 268 5.60 -21.14 5.50
N ALA A 269 4.78 -21.51 4.53
CA ALA A 269 4.70 -20.84 3.23
C ALA A 269 4.22 -19.38 3.40
N ALA A 270 3.27 -19.13 4.32
CA ALA A 270 2.82 -17.78 4.67
C ALA A 270 3.96 -16.93 5.27
N ARG A 271 4.75 -17.48 6.22
CA ARG A 271 5.93 -16.79 6.79
C ARG A 271 6.95 -16.45 5.70
N LEU A 272 7.25 -17.42 4.85
CA LEU A 272 8.19 -17.23 3.75
C LEU A 272 7.73 -16.17 2.75
N PHE A 273 6.41 -16.10 2.48
CA PHE A 273 5.82 -15.05 1.66
C PHE A 273 5.90 -13.67 2.34
N ILE A 274 5.63 -13.57 3.64
CA ILE A 274 5.79 -12.31 4.38
C ILE A 274 7.25 -11.84 4.32
N ASP A 275 8.22 -12.73 4.57
CA ASP A 275 9.64 -12.38 4.47
C ASP A 275 10.01 -11.91 3.05
N PHE A 276 9.49 -12.58 2.01
CA PHE A 276 9.70 -12.17 0.63
C PHE A 276 9.11 -10.79 0.34
N VAL A 277 7.83 -10.57 0.64
CA VAL A 277 7.16 -9.32 0.25
C VAL A 277 7.68 -8.11 1.02
N LEU A 278 8.20 -8.32 2.23
CA LEU A 278 8.86 -7.29 3.04
C LEU A 278 10.35 -7.11 2.68
N SER A 279 10.98 -8.08 2.01
CA SER A 279 12.37 -7.95 1.55
C SER A 279 12.53 -6.85 0.53
N LYS A 280 13.78 -6.40 0.32
CA LYS A 280 14.11 -5.42 -0.72
C LYS A 280 13.62 -5.90 -2.10
N ARG A 281 13.82 -7.19 -2.44
CA ARG A 281 13.37 -7.77 -3.71
C ARG A 281 11.85 -7.72 -3.86
N GLY A 282 11.10 -8.10 -2.83
CA GLY A 282 9.63 -8.03 -2.86
C GLY A 282 9.12 -6.60 -2.99
N GLN A 283 9.75 -5.65 -2.30
CA GLN A 283 9.41 -4.25 -2.40
C GLN A 283 9.81 -3.62 -3.74
N GLU A 284 10.85 -4.13 -4.41
CA GLU A 284 11.18 -3.77 -5.80
C GLU A 284 10.10 -4.27 -6.79
N VAL A 285 9.51 -5.45 -6.56
CA VAL A 285 8.33 -5.91 -7.32
C VAL A 285 7.15 -4.95 -7.10
N ILE A 286 6.88 -4.56 -5.85
CA ILE A 286 5.84 -3.56 -5.50
C ILE A 286 6.09 -2.24 -6.24
N ARG A 287 7.33 -1.74 -6.24
CA ARG A 287 7.74 -0.54 -7.01
C ARG A 287 7.50 -0.69 -8.50
N GLY A 288 7.82 -1.86 -9.06
CA GLY A 288 7.60 -2.17 -10.48
C GLY A 288 6.13 -2.14 -10.91
N MET A 289 5.19 -2.31 -9.97
CA MET A 289 3.75 -2.16 -10.19
C MET A 289 3.27 -0.69 -10.09
N ASN A 290 4.17 0.28 -10.10
CA ASN A 290 3.90 1.71 -9.87
C ASN A 290 3.25 1.99 -8.50
N ARG A 291 3.55 1.17 -7.48
CA ARG A 291 3.15 1.39 -6.10
C ARG A 291 4.26 2.13 -5.34
N ILE A 292 3.90 2.70 -4.20
CA ILE A 292 4.84 3.38 -3.31
C ILE A 292 5.23 2.40 -2.20
N PRO A 293 6.43 1.77 -2.25
CA PRO A 293 6.85 0.82 -1.24
C PRO A 293 6.98 1.48 0.14
N ASP A 294 6.71 0.72 1.20
CA ASP A 294 6.81 1.22 2.57
C ASP A 294 8.18 0.91 3.22
N ARG A 295 9.01 0.14 2.56
CA ARG A 295 10.36 -0.15 3.00
C ARG A 295 11.27 1.08 2.80
N ILE A 296 12.00 1.48 3.86
CA ILE A 296 12.78 2.73 3.89
C ILE A 296 13.93 2.79 2.88
N ASP A 297 14.48 1.64 2.49
CA ASP A 297 15.60 1.53 1.54
C ASP A 297 15.15 1.14 0.12
N THR A 298 13.85 1.21 -0.15
CA THR A 298 13.26 0.97 -1.47
C THR A 298 12.35 2.15 -1.85
N PRO A 299 12.91 3.27 -2.31
CA PRO A 299 12.11 4.44 -2.70
C PRO A 299 11.20 4.12 -3.90
N PRO A 300 10.07 4.85 -4.06
CA PRO A 300 9.20 4.72 -5.23
C PRO A 300 9.96 5.01 -6.53
N GLY A 301 9.39 4.57 -7.66
CA GLY A 301 9.98 4.82 -8.98
C GLY A 301 10.10 6.30 -9.33
N LEU A 302 9.24 7.15 -8.76
CA LEU A 302 9.27 8.60 -8.87
C LEU A 302 9.39 9.22 -7.46
N ALA A 303 10.50 9.90 -7.19
CA ALA A 303 10.85 10.42 -5.86
C ALA A 303 9.75 11.33 -5.26
N ARG A 304 9.13 12.19 -6.08
CA ARG A 304 8.05 13.09 -5.63
C ARG A 304 6.85 12.38 -4.98
N LEU A 305 6.68 11.08 -5.19
CA LEU A 305 5.57 10.31 -4.61
C LEU A 305 5.67 10.11 -3.09
N ASN A 306 6.85 10.33 -2.49
CA ASN A 306 7.05 10.25 -1.04
C ASN A 306 7.92 11.39 -0.47
N GLU A 307 8.13 12.47 -1.25
CA GLU A 307 8.87 13.65 -0.80
C GLU A 307 7.95 14.67 -0.14
N ASN A 308 8.47 15.34 0.88
CA ASN A 308 7.84 16.48 1.57
C ASN A 308 6.42 16.17 2.10
N ILE A 309 6.16 14.93 2.51
CA ILE A 309 4.89 14.53 3.10
C ILE A 309 4.97 14.45 4.62
N GLN A 310 3.89 14.87 5.27
CA GLN A 310 3.59 14.60 6.67
C GLN A 310 2.43 13.58 6.69
N PRO A 311 2.72 12.26 6.77
CA PRO A 311 1.69 11.25 6.65
C PRO A 311 0.77 11.27 7.85
N ALA A 312 -0.53 11.30 7.60
CA ALA A 312 -1.59 11.14 8.58
C ALA A 312 -2.21 9.74 8.42
N PHE A 313 -1.97 8.88 9.40
CA PHE A 313 -2.57 7.55 9.47
C PHE A 313 -3.93 7.63 10.15
N ALA A 314 -4.86 6.77 9.73
CA ALA A 314 -6.15 6.67 10.41
C ALA A 314 -5.94 6.20 11.86
N PRO A 315 -6.29 7.01 12.86
CA PRO A 315 -6.17 6.61 14.25
C PRO A 315 -7.23 5.53 14.58
N SER A 316 -6.96 4.72 15.60
CA SER A 316 -7.84 3.61 15.98
C SER A 316 -9.28 4.04 16.21
N GLU A 317 -9.52 5.23 16.77
CA GLU A 317 -10.89 5.75 17.00
C GLU A 317 -11.66 6.01 15.69
N VAL A 318 -10.97 6.37 14.59
CA VAL A 318 -11.58 6.51 13.26
C VAL A 318 -11.91 5.13 12.69
N LEU A 319 -11.02 4.16 12.89
CA LEU A 319 -11.19 2.79 12.41
C LEU A 319 -12.19 1.99 13.24
N ASP A 320 -12.37 2.33 14.52
CA ASP A 320 -13.32 1.70 15.43
C ASP A 320 -14.75 2.21 15.23
N ASP A 321 -14.91 3.49 14.93
CA ASP A 321 -16.21 4.15 14.81
C ASP A 321 -16.45 4.66 13.37
N PHE A 322 -16.19 3.79 12.41
CA PHE A 322 -16.28 4.09 10.98
C PHE A 322 -17.67 4.61 10.56
N GLU A 323 -18.73 4.03 11.12
CA GLU A 323 -20.12 4.43 10.85
C GLU A 323 -20.41 5.88 11.30
N ARG A 324 -19.85 6.31 12.42
CA ARG A 324 -19.93 7.71 12.87
C ARG A 324 -19.33 8.64 11.83
N TYR A 325 -18.13 8.34 11.34
CA TYR A 325 -17.46 9.20 10.34
C TYR A 325 -18.18 9.15 8.99
N ALA A 326 -18.76 8.00 8.62
CA ALA A 326 -19.61 7.89 7.44
C ALA A 326 -20.84 8.78 7.57
N LYS A 327 -21.55 8.73 8.71
CA LYS A 327 -22.70 9.59 8.98
C LYS A 327 -22.30 11.08 8.97
N MET A 328 -21.24 11.47 9.66
CA MET A 328 -20.76 12.85 9.69
C MET A 328 -20.41 13.36 8.28
N PHE A 329 -19.80 12.53 7.45
CA PHE A 329 -19.51 12.87 6.06
C PHE A 329 -20.83 13.11 5.29
N HIS A 330 -21.80 12.22 5.38
CA HIS A 330 -23.10 12.37 4.70
C HIS A 330 -23.88 13.60 5.20
N ASP A 331 -23.86 13.91 6.49
CA ASP A 331 -24.51 15.09 7.05
C ASP A 331 -23.91 16.39 6.49
N ILE A 332 -22.62 16.40 6.10
CA ILE A 332 -21.91 17.57 5.58
C ILE A 332 -21.99 17.66 4.05
N PHE A 333 -21.74 16.55 3.35
CA PHE A 333 -21.59 16.50 1.89
C PHE A 333 -22.81 15.93 1.15
N GLY A 334 -23.65 15.13 1.80
CA GLY A 334 -24.75 14.39 1.19
C GLY A 334 -26.08 15.14 1.09
N GLY A 335 -26.23 16.29 1.73
CA GLY A 335 -27.47 17.07 1.82
C GLY A 335 -27.77 17.97 0.62
N ARG A 336 -27.26 17.65 -0.59
CA ARG A 336 -27.46 18.46 -1.80
C ARG A 336 -28.05 17.66 -2.93
#